data_361c5a51711d40c8de639f6fd87d8f01
#
_entry.id   361c5a51711d40c8de639f6fd87d8f01
#
_cell.length_a   1.000
_cell.length_b   1.000
_cell.length_c   1.000
_cell.angle_alpha   90.00
_cell.angle_beta   90.00
_cell.angle_gamma   90.00
#
_symmetry.space_group_name_H-M   'P 1'
#
loop_
_entity.id
_entity.type
_entity.pdbx_description
1 polymer ?
#
loop_
_entity_poly.entity_id
_entity_poly.type
_entity_poly.pdbx_seq_one_letter_code
_entity_poly.pdbx_strand_id
1 'polypeptide(L)'
;MTSNQPKPLPVIAPYGPNAIEVDDLTFTYDQKSGTFILNHLNLALKTGSRCLLIGANGSGKSSLLRIMGGRHLTSPDGSVRVLGGNAFRDTKLNFHRAYLDCDWGMRTVAFAGAAVPLMADIPVHGMMQKLQESYPERRDELVDMLGIDLNWRMHQLSDGQRRRVQILLGLIRPFKILLLDEITTSLDVCVRQDLLQWLVKESDERGATIIYATHIFDGLDDWASHLFYLTNNGTCGWQGALGDLDVYQKLKAENHPAKMLAIADYWLRKELEENRRLRRLEKAQGVLAHQLDPTDHHGGFSSGRNLQTSSEPAKRQGRLSDIMGNAGGMDKHK
;
A
#
# COMPACT_ATOMS: atom_id res chain seq x y z
N MET A 1 5.31 -34.70 -24.33
CA MET A 1 4.49 -33.56 -24.01
C MET A 1 4.04 -33.72 -22.57
N THR A 2 4.81 -33.21 -21.60
CA THR A 2 4.45 -33.25 -20.19
C THR A 2 3.38 -32.18 -19.99
N SER A 3 2.19 -32.61 -19.57
CA SER A 3 1.07 -31.70 -19.26
C SER A 3 1.53 -30.69 -18.20
N ASN A 4 1.63 -29.43 -18.59
CA ASN A 4 2.06 -28.31 -17.74
C ASN A 4 0.89 -27.83 -16.86
N GLN A 5 0.22 -28.79 -16.19
CA GLN A 5 -0.85 -28.43 -15.26
C GLN A 5 -0.24 -27.74 -14.04
N PRO A 6 -0.82 -26.63 -13.59
CA PRO A 6 -0.35 -25.94 -12.40
C PRO A 6 -0.37 -26.90 -11.21
N LYS A 7 0.71 -26.92 -10.43
CA LYS A 7 0.72 -27.70 -9.18
C LYS A 7 -0.42 -27.22 -8.29
N PRO A 8 -1.16 -28.16 -7.66
CA PRO A 8 -2.22 -27.77 -6.75
C PRO A 8 -1.67 -26.84 -5.66
N LEU A 9 -2.41 -25.77 -5.37
CA LEU A 9 -2.03 -24.83 -4.33
C LEU A 9 -2.03 -25.56 -2.97
N PRO A 10 -1.14 -25.17 -2.02
CA PRO A 10 -1.13 -25.72 -0.69
C PRO A 10 -2.51 -25.59 -0.02
N VAL A 11 -2.97 -26.67 0.58
CA VAL A 11 -4.27 -26.66 1.27
C VAL A 11 -4.17 -25.80 2.54
N ILE A 12 -5.07 -24.84 2.67
CA ILE A 12 -5.26 -24.08 3.91
C ILE A 12 -6.21 -24.87 4.80
N ALA A 13 -5.94 -24.91 6.09
CA ALA A 13 -6.90 -25.47 7.07
C ALA A 13 -8.23 -24.73 6.99
N PRO A 14 -9.36 -25.40 7.26
CA PRO A 14 -10.65 -24.72 7.38
C PRO A 14 -10.54 -23.58 8.40
N TYR A 15 -11.05 -22.40 8.04
CA TYR A 15 -11.12 -21.22 8.90
C TYR A 15 -12.56 -20.76 9.04
N GLY A 16 -12.81 -19.88 10.01
CA GLY A 16 -14.14 -19.33 10.30
C GLY A 16 -14.69 -18.46 9.15
N PRO A 17 -15.79 -17.75 9.40
CA PRO A 17 -16.43 -16.90 8.37
C PRO A 17 -15.57 -15.71 7.94
N ASN A 18 -14.57 -15.34 8.76
CA ASN A 18 -13.72 -14.19 8.50
C ASN A 18 -12.46 -14.61 7.75
N ALA A 19 -12.23 -13.95 6.63
CA ALA A 19 -11.01 -14.13 5.84
C ALA A 19 -9.82 -13.34 6.42
N ILE A 20 -10.11 -12.24 7.12
CA ILE A 20 -9.12 -11.40 7.81
C ILE A 20 -9.65 -11.08 9.20
N GLU A 21 -8.79 -11.25 10.19
CA GLU A 21 -9.05 -10.90 11.58
C GLU A 21 -7.83 -10.15 12.13
N VAL A 22 -8.08 -8.99 12.71
CA VAL A 22 -7.10 -8.18 13.44
C VAL A 22 -7.67 -7.98 14.84
N ASP A 23 -6.91 -8.37 15.83
CA ASP A 23 -7.32 -8.35 17.24
C ASP A 23 -6.32 -7.54 18.03
N ASP A 24 -6.78 -6.41 18.57
CA ASP A 24 -6.04 -5.48 19.45
C ASP A 24 -4.61 -5.15 18.92
N LEU A 25 -4.49 -4.91 17.61
CA LEU A 25 -3.21 -4.66 16.98
C LEU A 25 -2.65 -3.30 17.36
N THR A 26 -1.49 -3.32 18.01
CA THR A 26 -0.66 -2.15 18.25
C THR A 26 0.67 -2.32 17.53
N PHE A 27 1.08 -1.31 16.72
CA PHE A 27 2.28 -1.42 15.88
C PHE A 27 3.06 -0.10 15.82
N THR A 28 4.39 -0.23 15.89
CA THR A 28 5.35 0.85 15.65
C THR A 28 6.57 0.31 14.90
N TYR A 29 7.20 1.14 14.06
CA TYR A 29 8.48 0.80 13.43
C TYR A 29 9.67 1.01 14.38
N ASP A 30 9.55 1.95 15.33
CA ASP A 30 10.59 2.24 16.31
C ASP A 30 10.01 2.14 17.73
N GLN A 31 10.36 1.07 18.42
CA GLN A 31 9.91 0.83 19.81
C GLN A 31 10.44 1.89 20.79
N LYS A 32 11.51 2.64 20.43
CA LYS A 32 12.09 3.65 21.29
C LYS A 32 11.38 5.00 21.19
N SER A 33 10.70 5.25 20.08
CA SER A 33 10.03 6.55 19.84
C SER A 33 8.78 6.76 20.69
N GLY A 34 8.20 5.68 21.25
CA GLY A 34 6.92 5.73 21.95
C GLY A 34 5.72 6.10 21.08
N THR A 35 5.92 6.29 19.76
CA THR A 35 4.87 6.66 18.82
C THR A 35 4.31 5.43 18.13
N PHE A 36 3.02 5.15 18.31
CA PHE A 36 2.34 4.07 17.64
C PHE A 36 1.79 4.54 16.29
N ILE A 37 1.93 3.69 15.26
CA ILE A 37 1.35 3.90 13.92
C ILE A 37 -0.04 3.28 13.85
N LEU A 38 -0.22 2.12 14.48
CA LEU A 38 -1.51 1.49 14.69
C LEU A 38 -1.68 1.29 16.19
N ASN A 39 -2.88 1.59 16.69
CA ASN A 39 -3.13 1.64 18.12
C ASN A 39 -4.46 0.98 18.46
N HIS A 40 -4.41 -0.16 19.14
CA HIS A 40 -5.57 -0.96 19.54
C HIS A 40 -6.57 -1.19 18.40
N LEU A 41 -6.05 -1.60 17.23
CA LEU A 41 -6.85 -1.76 16.04
C LEU A 41 -7.53 -3.13 16.01
N ASN A 42 -8.83 -3.12 15.73
CA ASN A 42 -9.63 -4.32 15.52
C ASN A 42 -10.24 -4.28 14.12
N LEU A 43 -10.23 -5.40 13.40
CA LEU A 43 -10.84 -5.54 12.09
C LEU A 43 -11.30 -6.98 11.87
N ALA A 44 -12.52 -7.17 11.39
CA ALA A 44 -13.01 -8.46 10.94
C ALA A 44 -13.67 -8.33 9.57
N LEU A 45 -13.15 -9.05 8.58
CA LEU A 45 -13.69 -9.08 7.22
C LEU A 45 -14.08 -10.49 6.82
N LYS A 46 -15.33 -10.65 6.42
CA LYS A 46 -15.85 -11.91 5.89
C LYS A 46 -15.24 -12.25 4.53
N THR A 47 -15.22 -13.54 4.22
CA THR A 47 -14.84 -14.03 2.90
C THR A 47 -15.71 -13.38 1.82
N GLY A 48 -15.11 -12.98 0.69
CA GLY A 48 -15.80 -12.33 -0.41
C GLY A 48 -16.10 -10.84 -0.19
N SER A 49 -15.57 -10.21 0.86
CA SER A 49 -15.75 -8.77 1.09
C SER A 49 -14.84 -7.94 0.18
N ARG A 50 -15.37 -6.85 -0.37
CA ARG A 50 -14.62 -5.77 -1.02
C ARG A 50 -14.58 -4.58 -0.07
N CYS A 51 -13.48 -4.44 0.66
CA CYS A 51 -13.32 -3.42 1.69
C CYS A 51 -12.50 -2.23 1.15
N LEU A 52 -13.09 -1.05 1.19
CA LEU A 52 -12.36 0.19 0.93
C LEU A 52 -11.75 0.71 2.23
N LEU A 53 -10.43 0.84 2.25
CA LEU A 53 -9.67 1.37 3.37
C LEU A 53 -9.45 2.88 3.19
N ILE A 54 -10.16 3.68 3.99
CA ILE A 54 -10.10 5.14 3.98
C ILE A 54 -9.27 5.63 5.16
N GLY A 55 -8.53 6.71 4.96
CA GLY A 55 -7.75 7.36 6.02
C GLY A 55 -6.81 8.41 5.42
N ALA A 56 -6.40 9.38 6.21
CA ALA A 56 -5.48 10.42 5.79
C ALA A 56 -4.09 9.87 5.42
N ASN A 57 -3.27 10.68 4.76
CA ASN A 57 -1.87 10.34 4.53
C ASN A 57 -1.14 10.25 5.88
N GLY A 58 -0.39 9.16 6.06
CA GLY A 58 0.30 8.90 7.33
C GLY A 58 -0.53 8.19 8.40
N SER A 59 -1.82 7.91 8.18
CA SER A 59 -2.68 7.21 9.16
C SER A 59 -2.30 5.74 9.41
N GLY A 60 -1.37 5.15 8.63
CA GLY A 60 -0.96 3.77 8.79
C GLY A 60 -1.58 2.76 7.83
N LYS A 61 -2.32 3.19 6.78
CA LYS A 61 -2.95 2.29 5.79
C LYS A 61 -1.96 1.30 5.18
N SER A 62 -0.85 1.80 4.63
CA SER A 62 0.20 0.95 4.04
C SER A 62 0.85 0.03 5.07
N SER A 63 1.01 0.48 6.32
CA SER A 63 1.53 -0.35 7.42
C SER A 63 0.58 -1.49 7.73
N LEU A 64 -0.72 -1.22 7.85
CA LEU A 64 -1.75 -2.23 8.07
C LEU A 64 -1.78 -3.26 6.91
N LEU A 65 -1.78 -2.78 5.66
CA LEU A 65 -1.74 -3.66 4.49
C LEU A 65 -0.46 -4.52 4.45
N ARG A 66 0.71 -3.96 4.79
CA ARG A 66 1.97 -4.70 4.86
C ARG A 66 1.96 -5.76 5.96
N ILE A 67 1.36 -5.47 7.12
CA ILE A 67 1.19 -6.45 8.20
C ILE A 67 0.28 -7.60 7.75
N MET A 68 -0.90 -7.30 7.22
CA MET A 68 -1.79 -8.31 6.64
C MET A 68 -1.14 -9.05 5.47
N GLY A 69 -0.28 -8.35 4.72
CA GLY A 69 0.59 -8.90 3.67
C GLY A 69 1.70 -9.82 4.18
N GLY A 70 1.87 -9.99 5.50
CA GLY A 70 2.91 -10.82 6.11
C GLY A 70 4.31 -10.25 5.96
N ARG A 71 4.46 -8.94 5.80
CA ARG A 71 5.77 -8.27 5.65
C ARG A 71 6.34 -7.73 6.95
N HIS A 72 5.52 -7.68 8.01
CA HIS A 72 5.94 -7.23 9.34
C HIS A 72 5.45 -8.18 10.43
N LEU A 73 6.32 -8.46 11.39
CA LEU A 73 5.97 -9.17 12.60
C LEU A 73 5.23 -8.22 13.55
N THR A 74 4.21 -8.73 14.22
CA THR A 74 3.41 -7.99 15.21
C THR A 74 3.71 -8.47 16.62
N SER A 75 3.49 -7.60 17.61
CA SER A 75 3.54 -7.94 19.01
C SER A 75 2.23 -7.44 19.68
N PRO A 76 1.45 -8.32 20.31
CA PRO A 76 1.66 -9.77 20.45
C PRO A 76 1.59 -10.53 19.12
N ASP A 77 2.30 -11.66 19.07
CA ASP A 77 2.28 -12.54 17.89
C ASP A 77 0.90 -13.17 17.73
N GLY A 78 0.39 -13.15 16.50
CA GLY A 78 -0.95 -13.67 16.21
C GLY A 78 -2.09 -12.65 16.28
N SER A 79 -1.81 -11.38 16.58
CA SER A 79 -2.81 -10.28 16.49
C SER A 79 -3.45 -10.17 15.11
N VAL A 80 -2.81 -10.67 14.06
CA VAL A 80 -3.33 -10.62 12.69
C VAL A 80 -3.38 -12.02 12.09
N ARG A 81 -4.59 -12.44 11.76
CA ARG A 81 -4.87 -13.71 11.10
C ARG A 81 -5.44 -13.47 9.71
N VAL A 82 -4.95 -14.23 8.77
CA VAL A 82 -5.40 -14.23 7.38
C VAL A 82 -5.77 -15.66 7.01
N LEU A 83 -6.99 -15.89 6.55
CA LEU A 83 -7.51 -17.25 6.29
C LEU A 83 -7.26 -18.21 7.46
N GLY A 84 -7.43 -17.71 8.69
CA GLY A 84 -7.23 -18.45 9.93
C GLY A 84 -5.77 -18.65 10.36
N GLY A 85 -4.80 -18.43 9.48
CA GLY A 85 -3.36 -18.55 9.75
C GLY A 85 -2.73 -17.25 10.25
N ASN A 86 -1.61 -17.35 10.98
CA ASN A 86 -0.83 -16.18 11.36
C ASN A 86 -0.27 -15.47 10.13
N ALA A 87 -0.58 -14.20 9.96
CA ALA A 87 -0.26 -13.44 8.74
C ALA A 87 1.24 -13.44 8.40
N PHE A 88 2.13 -13.42 9.40
CA PHE A 88 3.57 -13.37 9.20
C PHE A 88 4.22 -14.77 9.16
N ARG A 89 3.83 -15.68 10.08
CA ARG A 89 4.52 -16.96 10.25
C ARG A 89 4.06 -18.05 9.30
N ASP A 90 2.80 -18.02 8.85
CA ASP A 90 2.29 -19.03 7.94
C ASP A 90 2.64 -18.70 6.50
N THR A 91 3.74 -19.27 6.02
CA THR A 91 4.24 -19.09 4.65
C THR A 91 3.33 -19.67 3.58
N LYS A 92 2.42 -20.62 3.93
CA LYS A 92 1.44 -21.17 2.98
C LYS A 92 0.47 -20.09 2.49
N LEU A 93 0.21 -19.07 3.30
CA LEU A 93 -0.63 -17.93 2.92
C LEU A 93 -0.11 -17.18 1.70
N ASN A 94 1.20 -17.20 1.42
CA ASN A 94 1.79 -16.54 0.25
C ASN A 94 1.32 -17.12 -1.09
N PHE A 95 0.74 -18.31 -1.09
CA PHE A 95 0.13 -18.91 -2.29
C PHE A 95 -1.31 -18.45 -2.52
N HIS A 96 -1.96 -17.91 -1.49
CA HIS A 96 -3.38 -17.53 -1.49
C HIS A 96 -3.59 -16.02 -1.30
N ARG A 97 -2.52 -15.29 -1.06
CA ARG A 97 -2.53 -13.85 -0.79
C ARG A 97 -1.68 -13.13 -1.82
N ALA A 98 -2.25 -12.09 -2.43
CA ALA A 98 -1.55 -11.14 -3.28
C ALA A 98 -1.51 -9.78 -2.59
N TYR A 99 -0.37 -9.08 -2.68
CA TYR A 99 -0.17 -7.73 -2.19
C TYR A 99 0.53 -6.89 -3.27
N LEU A 100 -0.13 -5.83 -3.69
CA LEU A 100 0.38 -4.88 -4.67
C LEU A 100 0.47 -3.50 -4.03
N ASP A 101 1.65 -2.88 -4.15
CA ASP A 101 1.94 -1.53 -3.64
C ASP A 101 2.52 -0.62 -4.73
N CYS A 102 2.64 0.66 -4.42
CA CYS A 102 3.16 1.65 -5.36
C CYS A 102 4.68 1.54 -5.57
N ASP A 103 5.42 0.85 -4.69
CA ASP A 103 6.89 0.79 -4.73
C ASP A 103 7.43 -0.31 -5.65
N TRP A 104 6.57 -1.09 -6.28
CA TRP A 104 7.01 -2.20 -7.14
C TRP A 104 7.81 -1.72 -8.35
N GLY A 105 8.89 -2.43 -8.65
CA GLY A 105 9.78 -2.11 -9.76
C GLY A 105 10.64 -0.86 -9.53
N MET A 106 10.59 -0.30 -8.34
CA MET A 106 11.44 0.80 -7.90
C MET A 106 12.54 0.29 -6.96
N ARG A 107 13.70 0.91 -7.03
CA ARG A 107 14.79 0.66 -6.07
C ARG A 107 15.33 1.99 -5.56
N THR A 108 15.72 2.02 -4.30
CA THR A 108 16.31 3.21 -3.71
C THR A 108 17.81 3.26 -4.02
N VAL A 109 18.28 4.37 -4.57
CA VAL A 109 19.71 4.63 -4.75
C VAL A 109 20.29 5.09 -3.43
N ALA A 110 21.26 4.33 -2.89
CA ALA A 110 21.77 4.50 -1.54
C ALA A 110 22.31 5.91 -1.22
N PHE A 111 22.86 6.61 -2.22
CA PHE A 111 23.46 7.95 -2.02
C PHE A 111 22.49 9.10 -2.26
N ALA A 112 21.40 8.88 -2.98
CA ALA A 112 20.46 9.93 -3.37
C ALA A 112 19.14 9.90 -2.62
N GLY A 113 18.85 8.81 -1.89
CA GLY A 113 17.55 8.61 -1.24
C GLY A 113 16.36 8.54 -2.20
N ALA A 114 16.63 8.56 -3.52
CA ALA A 114 15.61 8.57 -4.54
C ALA A 114 15.27 7.15 -5.02
N ALA A 115 13.99 6.88 -5.22
CA ALA A 115 13.54 5.66 -5.88
C ALA A 115 13.66 5.83 -7.39
N VAL A 116 14.33 4.88 -8.05
CA VAL A 116 14.51 4.86 -9.50
C VAL A 116 13.90 3.61 -10.10
N PRO A 117 13.36 3.70 -11.33
CA PRO A 117 12.83 2.53 -12.02
C PRO A 117 13.87 1.43 -12.22
N LEU A 118 13.44 0.17 -12.15
CA LEU A 118 14.29 -0.97 -12.47
C LEU A 118 14.61 -0.97 -13.97
N MET A 119 15.88 -0.72 -14.31
CA MET A 119 16.38 -0.63 -15.67
C MET A 119 16.82 -2.01 -16.21
N ALA A 120 15.99 -3.03 -16.00
CA ALA A 120 16.29 -4.37 -16.51
C ALA A 120 15.77 -4.53 -17.96
N ASP A 121 16.61 -5.01 -18.87
CA ASP A 121 16.21 -5.37 -20.24
C ASP A 121 15.56 -6.74 -20.26
N ILE A 122 14.37 -6.84 -19.70
CA ILE A 122 13.59 -8.07 -19.63
C ILE A 122 12.25 -7.85 -20.34
N PRO A 123 11.87 -8.69 -21.30
CA PRO A 123 10.55 -8.65 -21.90
C PRO A 123 9.47 -9.14 -20.91
N VAL A 124 8.25 -8.59 -21.03
CA VAL A 124 7.14 -8.94 -20.12
C VAL A 124 6.83 -10.42 -20.14
N HIS A 125 6.85 -11.08 -21.30
CA HIS A 125 6.64 -12.53 -21.38
C HIS A 125 7.71 -13.36 -20.63
N GLY A 126 8.94 -12.84 -20.50
CA GLY A 126 10.01 -13.47 -19.71
C GLY A 126 9.88 -13.29 -18.22
N MET A 127 9.08 -12.32 -17.77
CA MET A 127 8.88 -12.09 -16.35
C MET A 127 7.95 -13.14 -15.77
N MET A 128 8.43 -13.86 -14.74
CA MET A 128 7.65 -14.93 -14.08
C MET A 128 7.07 -15.94 -15.08
N GLN A 129 7.84 -16.28 -16.14
CA GLN A 129 7.41 -17.10 -17.28
C GLN A 129 6.66 -18.36 -16.85
N LYS A 130 7.21 -19.14 -15.91
CA LYS A 130 6.57 -20.37 -15.39
C LYS A 130 5.18 -20.11 -14.80
N LEU A 131 4.97 -18.94 -14.18
CA LEU A 131 3.67 -18.56 -13.62
C LEU A 131 2.68 -18.22 -14.75
N GLN A 132 3.14 -17.50 -15.77
CA GLN A 132 2.33 -17.18 -16.95
C GLN A 132 1.91 -18.43 -17.71
N GLU A 133 2.81 -19.39 -17.85
CA GLU A 133 2.56 -20.70 -18.49
C GLU A 133 1.61 -21.59 -17.65
N SER A 134 1.62 -21.43 -16.32
CA SER A 134 0.75 -22.18 -15.41
C SER A 134 -0.71 -21.71 -15.43
N TYR A 135 -0.96 -20.45 -15.79
CA TYR A 135 -2.29 -19.85 -15.81
C TYR A 135 -2.54 -19.08 -17.13
N PRO A 136 -2.51 -19.78 -18.30
CA PRO A 136 -2.54 -19.09 -19.59
C PRO A 136 -3.84 -18.34 -19.84
N GLU A 137 -4.99 -18.93 -19.55
CA GLU A 137 -6.29 -18.29 -19.76
C GLU A 137 -6.43 -16.99 -18.93
N ARG A 138 -6.04 -17.07 -17.66
CA ARG A 138 -6.09 -15.90 -16.76
C ARG A 138 -5.07 -14.83 -17.15
N ARG A 139 -3.88 -15.25 -17.64
CA ARG A 139 -2.89 -14.34 -18.22
C ARG A 139 -3.48 -13.59 -19.40
N ASP A 140 -4.09 -14.30 -20.35
CA ASP A 140 -4.62 -13.72 -21.58
C ASP A 140 -5.78 -12.76 -21.28
N GLU A 141 -6.70 -13.11 -20.35
CA GLU A 141 -7.75 -12.21 -19.84
C GLU A 141 -7.16 -10.92 -19.25
N LEU A 142 -6.12 -11.03 -18.42
CA LEU A 142 -5.46 -9.88 -17.80
C LEU A 142 -4.67 -9.04 -18.81
N VAL A 143 -4.01 -9.67 -19.77
CA VAL A 143 -3.26 -9.00 -20.84
C VAL A 143 -4.19 -8.15 -21.71
N ASP A 144 -5.34 -8.70 -22.09
CA ASP A 144 -6.35 -8.00 -22.88
C ASP A 144 -6.95 -6.82 -22.08
N MET A 145 -7.44 -7.09 -20.87
CA MET A 145 -8.03 -6.07 -19.99
C MET A 145 -7.07 -4.92 -19.69
N LEU A 146 -5.80 -5.21 -19.44
CA LEU A 146 -4.79 -4.20 -19.11
C LEU A 146 -4.13 -3.55 -20.34
N GLY A 147 -4.43 -4.03 -21.55
CA GLY A 147 -3.83 -3.55 -22.79
C GLY A 147 -2.30 -3.70 -22.79
N ILE A 148 -1.80 -4.89 -22.46
CA ILE A 148 -0.37 -5.19 -22.35
C ILE A 148 0.12 -5.87 -23.62
N ASP A 149 1.23 -5.39 -24.19
CA ASP A 149 2.01 -6.15 -25.15
C ASP A 149 3.08 -6.97 -24.42
N LEU A 150 3.01 -8.28 -24.52
CA LEU A 150 3.96 -9.21 -23.88
C LEU A 150 5.41 -9.05 -24.38
N ASN A 151 5.63 -8.35 -25.51
CA ASN A 151 6.96 -8.03 -26.04
C ASN A 151 7.55 -6.74 -25.46
N TRP A 152 6.78 -5.98 -24.73
CA TRP A 152 7.30 -4.79 -24.04
C TRP A 152 8.53 -5.11 -23.20
N ARG A 153 9.50 -4.19 -23.19
CA ARG A 153 10.72 -4.33 -22.38
C ARG A 153 10.67 -3.38 -21.19
N MET A 154 10.92 -3.90 -20.00
CA MET A 154 10.73 -3.20 -18.73
C MET A 154 11.46 -1.84 -18.64
N HIS A 155 12.65 -1.73 -19.21
CA HIS A 155 13.44 -0.50 -19.19
C HIS A 155 12.86 0.62 -20.09
N GLN A 156 11.98 0.29 -21.04
CA GLN A 156 11.38 1.24 -21.98
C GLN A 156 9.97 1.68 -21.58
N LEU A 157 9.41 1.07 -20.51
CA LEU A 157 8.03 1.32 -20.13
C LEU A 157 7.85 2.66 -19.44
N SER A 158 6.74 3.33 -19.74
CA SER A 158 6.22 4.43 -18.93
C SER A 158 5.78 3.91 -17.56
N ASP A 159 5.58 4.80 -16.59
CA ASP A 159 5.11 4.42 -15.25
C ASP A 159 3.74 3.74 -15.28
N GLY A 160 2.82 4.21 -16.12
CA GLY A 160 1.52 3.57 -16.33
C GLY A 160 1.63 2.16 -16.92
N GLN A 161 2.45 1.98 -17.95
CA GLN A 161 2.70 0.65 -18.53
C GLN A 161 3.37 -0.28 -17.53
N ARG A 162 4.35 0.19 -16.77
CA ARG A 162 4.99 -0.58 -15.70
C ARG A 162 3.99 -1.00 -14.63
N ARG A 163 3.06 -0.12 -14.27
CA ARG A 163 1.98 -0.41 -13.34
C ARG A 163 1.04 -1.50 -13.85
N ARG A 164 0.67 -1.47 -15.13
CA ARG A 164 -0.14 -2.52 -15.75
C ARG A 164 0.58 -3.88 -15.69
N VAL A 165 1.88 -3.93 -15.98
CA VAL A 165 2.69 -5.16 -15.86
C VAL A 165 2.74 -5.65 -14.41
N GLN A 166 2.89 -4.78 -13.43
CA GLN A 166 2.83 -5.15 -12.01
C GLN A 166 1.49 -5.82 -11.66
N ILE A 167 0.38 -5.23 -12.10
CA ILE A 167 -0.96 -5.75 -11.86
C ILE A 167 -1.11 -7.13 -12.51
N LEU A 168 -0.70 -7.28 -13.77
CA LEU A 168 -0.68 -8.56 -14.46
C LEU A 168 0.04 -9.62 -13.62
N LEU A 169 1.31 -9.38 -13.27
CA LEU A 169 2.13 -10.35 -12.54
C LEU A 169 1.59 -10.68 -11.14
N GLY A 170 0.98 -9.69 -10.47
CA GLY A 170 0.39 -9.87 -9.14
C GLY A 170 -0.94 -10.63 -9.15
N LEU A 171 -1.69 -10.57 -10.25
CA LEU A 171 -3.04 -11.15 -10.36
C LEU A 171 -3.10 -12.45 -11.17
N ILE A 172 -2.04 -12.85 -11.88
CA ILE A 172 -2.02 -14.10 -12.66
C ILE A 172 -2.33 -15.32 -11.79
N ARG A 173 -1.71 -15.42 -10.60
CA ARG A 173 -2.02 -16.50 -9.67
C ARG A 173 -3.39 -16.23 -9.04
N PRO A 174 -4.31 -17.20 -9.04
CA PRO A 174 -5.55 -17.09 -8.28
C PRO A 174 -5.27 -16.85 -6.79
N PHE A 175 -6.02 -15.95 -6.19
CA PHE A 175 -5.86 -15.55 -4.79
C PHE A 175 -7.19 -15.67 -4.04
N LYS A 176 -7.11 -15.79 -2.73
CA LYS A 176 -8.24 -15.66 -1.80
C LYS A 176 -8.25 -14.31 -1.08
N ILE A 177 -7.06 -13.71 -0.94
CA ILE A 177 -6.86 -12.38 -0.34
C ILE A 177 -6.11 -11.52 -1.33
N LEU A 178 -6.61 -10.31 -1.57
CA LEU A 178 -5.95 -9.29 -2.36
C LEU A 178 -5.86 -7.99 -1.57
N LEU A 179 -4.64 -7.49 -1.42
CA LEU A 179 -4.34 -6.24 -0.74
C LEU A 179 -3.75 -5.27 -1.76
N LEU A 180 -4.43 -4.13 -1.92
CA LEU A 180 -4.09 -3.11 -2.92
C LEU A 180 -3.77 -1.79 -2.22
N ASP A 181 -2.56 -1.28 -2.43
CA ASP A 181 -2.08 -0.04 -1.83
C ASP A 181 -1.75 0.98 -2.94
N GLU A 182 -2.71 1.91 -3.20
CA GLU A 182 -2.59 3.01 -4.17
C GLU A 182 -2.22 2.58 -5.60
N ILE A 183 -2.59 1.38 -6.03
CA ILE A 183 -2.09 0.79 -7.28
C ILE A 183 -2.67 1.42 -8.56
N THR A 184 -3.78 2.15 -8.47
CA THR A 184 -4.47 2.68 -9.67
C THR A 184 -4.13 4.12 -10.00
N THR A 185 -3.25 4.76 -9.24
CA THR A 185 -2.89 6.19 -9.41
C THR A 185 -2.26 6.51 -10.77
N SER A 186 -1.59 5.53 -11.39
CA SER A 186 -0.93 5.68 -12.69
C SER A 186 -1.71 5.04 -13.85
N LEU A 187 -2.92 4.56 -13.61
CA LEU A 187 -3.79 3.98 -14.64
C LEU A 187 -4.68 5.05 -15.25
N ASP A 188 -4.95 4.92 -16.54
CA ASP A 188 -6.02 5.68 -17.17
C ASP A 188 -7.41 5.21 -16.70
N VAL A 189 -8.42 6.05 -16.95
CA VAL A 189 -9.77 5.86 -16.41
C VAL A 189 -10.39 4.56 -16.91
N CYS A 190 -10.21 4.21 -18.18
CA CYS A 190 -10.83 3.01 -18.77
C CYS A 190 -10.24 1.75 -18.15
N VAL A 191 -8.92 1.59 -18.17
CA VAL A 191 -8.24 0.41 -17.58
C VAL A 191 -8.52 0.28 -16.09
N ARG A 192 -8.66 1.41 -15.39
CA ARG A 192 -9.02 1.40 -13.98
C ARG A 192 -10.44 0.87 -13.76
N GLN A 193 -11.40 1.30 -14.56
CA GLN A 193 -12.79 0.81 -14.49
C GLN A 193 -12.87 -0.68 -14.81
N ASP A 194 -12.19 -1.14 -15.86
CA ASP A 194 -12.14 -2.54 -16.25
C ASP A 194 -11.53 -3.40 -15.13
N LEU A 195 -10.44 -2.93 -14.52
CA LEU A 195 -9.85 -3.59 -13.36
C LEU A 195 -10.82 -3.68 -12.18
N LEU A 196 -11.53 -2.60 -11.86
CA LEU A 196 -12.51 -2.62 -10.76
C LEU A 196 -13.65 -3.61 -11.03
N GLN A 197 -14.15 -3.68 -12.24
CA GLN A 197 -15.18 -4.66 -12.63
C GLN A 197 -14.65 -6.09 -12.55
N TRP A 198 -13.42 -6.31 -13.02
CA TRP A 198 -12.77 -7.62 -12.90
C TRP A 198 -12.59 -8.04 -11.43
N LEU A 199 -12.24 -7.12 -10.54
CA LEU A 199 -12.13 -7.38 -9.11
C LEU A 199 -13.49 -7.71 -8.46
N VAL A 200 -14.58 -7.11 -8.92
CA VAL A 200 -15.95 -7.49 -8.51
C VAL A 200 -16.21 -8.96 -8.85
N LYS A 201 -15.93 -9.35 -10.09
CA LYS A 201 -16.08 -10.73 -10.56
C LYS A 201 -15.24 -11.72 -9.73
N GLU A 202 -13.99 -11.39 -9.42
CA GLU A 202 -13.12 -12.22 -8.54
C GLU A 202 -13.71 -12.40 -7.14
N SER A 203 -14.32 -11.34 -6.59
CA SER A 203 -14.97 -11.40 -5.28
C SER A 203 -16.25 -12.21 -5.30
N ASP A 204 -17.12 -11.96 -6.27
CA ASP A 204 -18.48 -12.54 -6.32
C ASP A 204 -18.45 -14.01 -6.77
N GLU A 205 -17.63 -14.36 -7.76
CA GLU A 205 -17.58 -15.72 -8.32
C GLU A 205 -16.58 -16.62 -7.60
N ARG A 206 -15.42 -16.09 -7.16
CA ARG A 206 -14.35 -16.88 -6.55
C ARG A 206 -14.20 -16.69 -5.05
N GLY A 207 -15.03 -15.82 -4.46
CA GLY A 207 -15.02 -15.52 -3.04
C GLY A 207 -13.74 -14.83 -2.58
N ALA A 208 -13.04 -14.11 -3.45
CA ALA A 208 -11.85 -13.36 -3.08
C ALA A 208 -12.20 -12.19 -2.16
N THR A 209 -11.47 -12.06 -1.06
CA THR A 209 -11.59 -10.91 -0.14
C THR A 209 -10.56 -9.87 -0.54
N ILE A 210 -11.00 -8.64 -0.78
CA ILE A 210 -10.18 -7.58 -1.32
C ILE A 210 -10.17 -6.40 -0.35
N ILE A 211 -8.99 -5.91 0.00
CA ILE A 211 -8.83 -4.63 0.69
C ILE A 211 -8.12 -3.67 -0.25
N TYR A 212 -8.73 -2.52 -0.47
CA TYR A 212 -8.20 -1.50 -1.35
C TYR A 212 -8.06 -0.16 -0.63
N ALA A 213 -6.82 0.30 -0.46
CA ALA A 213 -6.50 1.64 -0.02
C ALA A 213 -6.26 2.54 -1.23
N THR A 214 -7.01 3.64 -1.34
CA THR A 214 -6.87 4.60 -2.43
C THR A 214 -7.39 5.98 -2.03
N HIS A 215 -6.88 7.00 -2.70
CA HIS A 215 -7.40 8.38 -2.63
C HIS A 215 -8.30 8.72 -3.83
N ILE A 216 -8.47 7.81 -4.79
CA ILE A 216 -9.29 8.01 -5.98
C ILE A 216 -10.59 7.24 -5.79
N PHE A 217 -11.68 7.95 -5.52
CA PHE A 217 -12.97 7.37 -5.18
C PHE A 217 -13.92 7.16 -6.37
N ASP A 218 -13.56 7.64 -7.57
CA ASP A 218 -14.39 7.49 -8.76
C ASP A 218 -14.62 6.02 -9.10
N GLY A 219 -15.86 5.64 -9.36
CA GLY A 219 -16.26 4.27 -9.68
C GLY A 219 -16.26 3.31 -8.49
N LEU A 220 -16.07 3.80 -7.25
CA LEU A 220 -16.10 2.96 -6.04
C LEU A 220 -17.44 2.96 -5.31
N ASP A 221 -18.39 3.78 -5.71
CA ASP A 221 -19.70 3.92 -5.04
C ASP A 221 -20.48 2.60 -4.95
N ASP A 222 -20.42 1.79 -6.01
CA ASP A 222 -21.07 0.48 -6.07
C ASP A 222 -20.07 -0.69 -5.99
N TRP A 223 -18.78 -0.38 -5.97
CA TRP A 223 -17.72 -1.39 -5.86
C TRP A 223 -17.54 -1.92 -4.44
N ALA A 224 -17.55 -1.03 -3.46
CA ALA A 224 -17.28 -1.39 -2.07
C ALA A 224 -18.49 -2.07 -1.43
N SER A 225 -18.29 -3.22 -0.78
CA SER A 225 -19.26 -3.86 0.09
C SER A 225 -19.07 -3.49 1.57
N HIS A 226 -17.84 -3.16 1.94
CA HIS A 226 -17.40 -2.81 3.30
C HIS A 226 -16.53 -1.56 3.28
N LEU A 227 -16.55 -0.82 4.37
CA LEU A 227 -15.64 0.29 4.61
C LEU A 227 -14.85 0.06 5.90
N PHE A 228 -13.62 0.54 5.90
CA PHE A 228 -12.79 0.66 7.08
C PHE A 228 -12.14 2.04 7.10
N TYR A 229 -12.47 2.84 8.12
CA TYR A 229 -11.88 4.16 8.32
C TYR A 229 -10.79 4.10 9.37
N LEU A 230 -9.56 4.39 8.95
CA LEU A 230 -8.38 4.45 9.80
C LEU A 230 -8.05 5.91 10.11
N THR A 231 -8.15 6.28 11.38
CA THR A 231 -7.85 7.64 11.85
C THR A 231 -6.35 7.94 11.86
N ASN A 232 -5.97 9.21 11.92
CA ASN A 232 -4.56 9.64 12.02
C ASN A 232 -3.83 9.11 13.26
N ASN A 233 -4.58 8.73 14.29
CA ASN A 233 -4.03 8.16 15.52
C ASN A 233 -3.84 6.63 15.42
N GLY A 234 -4.02 6.05 14.24
CA GLY A 234 -3.89 4.63 14.01
C GLY A 234 -5.00 3.78 14.63
N THR A 235 -6.14 4.38 14.97
CA THR A 235 -7.31 3.70 15.55
C THR A 235 -8.40 3.49 14.51
N CYS A 236 -9.31 2.55 14.76
CA CYS A 236 -10.49 2.37 13.93
C CYS A 236 -11.51 3.48 14.23
N GLY A 237 -11.79 4.34 13.24
CA GLY A 237 -12.83 5.34 13.32
C GLY A 237 -14.22 4.78 12.96
N TRP A 238 -14.27 3.85 12.02
CA TRP A 238 -15.47 3.12 11.62
C TRP A 238 -15.12 1.86 10.84
N GLN A 239 -15.91 0.80 11.01
CA GLN A 239 -15.83 -0.41 10.19
C GLN A 239 -17.20 -1.08 10.07
N GLY A 240 -17.47 -1.68 8.94
CA GLY A 240 -18.71 -2.44 8.75
C GLY A 240 -19.09 -2.60 7.29
N ALA A 241 -20.25 -3.22 7.07
CA ALA A 241 -20.85 -3.26 5.75
C ALA A 241 -21.33 -1.85 5.35
N LEU A 242 -21.16 -1.52 4.07
CA LEU A 242 -21.53 -0.19 3.57
C LEU A 242 -23.01 0.14 3.84
N GLY A 243 -23.88 -0.89 3.83
CA GLY A 243 -25.30 -0.76 4.15
C GLY A 243 -25.61 -0.34 5.60
N ASP A 244 -24.66 -0.54 6.52
CA ASP A 244 -24.86 -0.21 7.94
C ASP A 244 -24.43 1.22 8.27
N LEU A 245 -23.90 1.96 7.28
CA LEU A 245 -23.45 3.33 7.48
C LEU A 245 -24.60 4.33 7.21
N ASP A 246 -25.08 5.01 8.24
CA ASP A 246 -26.18 5.98 8.15
C ASP A 246 -25.94 7.08 7.12
N VAL A 247 -24.70 7.58 7.05
CA VAL A 247 -24.31 8.63 6.09
C VAL A 247 -24.45 8.11 4.65
N TYR A 248 -24.05 6.86 4.39
CA TYR A 248 -24.20 6.25 3.08
C TYR A 248 -25.66 6.09 2.69
N GLN A 249 -26.52 5.67 3.62
CA GLN A 249 -27.95 5.50 3.38
C GLN A 249 -28.63 6.84 3.02
N LYS A 250 -28.26 7.94 3.70
CA LYS A 250 -28.72 9.28 3.37
C LYS A 250 -28.28 9.70 1.96
N LEU A 251 -26.98 9.58 1.65
CA LEU A 251 -26.45 9.92 0.34
C LEU A 251 -27.06 9.08 -0.79
N LYS A 252 -27.40 7.82 -0.49
CA LYS A 252 -28.08 6.93 -1.43
C LYS A 252 -29.53 7.37 -1.67
N ALA A 253 -30.26 7.74 -0.62
CA ALA A 253 -31.63 8.24 -0.73
C ALA A 253 -31.69 9.57 -1.50
N GLU A 254 -30.68 10.42 -1.36
CA GLU A 254 -30.52 11.69 -2.07
C GLU A 254 -29.96 11.54 -3.50
N ASN A 255 -29.69 10.31 -3.94
CA ASN A 255 -29.02 10.02 -5.23
C ASN A 255 -27.73 10.82 -5.44
N HIS A 256 -26.93 10.98 -4.38
CA HIS A 256 -25.67 11.75 -4.47
C HIS A 256 -24.72 11.10 -5.51
N PRO A 257 -24.14 11.89 -6.43
CA PRO A 257 -23.37 11.35 -7.57
C PRO A 257 -22.01 10.74 -7.17
N ALA A 258 -21.47 11.07 -6.00
CA ALA A 258 -20.15 10.62 -5.53
C ALA A 258 -20.20 10.30 -4.03
N LYS A 259 -20.85 9.18 -3.68
CA LYS A 259 -21.11 8.80 -2.28
C LYS A 259 -19.83 8.52 -1.51
N MET A 260 -18.90 7.74 -2.09
CA MET A 260 -17.62 7.40 -1.44
C MET A 260 -16.76 8.63 -1.21
N LEU A 261 -16.70 9.53 -2.18
CA LEU A 261 -15.96 10.79 -2.03
C LEU A 261 -16.57 11.64 -0.91
N ALA A 262 -17.91 11.75 -0.84
CA ALA A 262 -18.60 12.53 0.18
C ALA A 262 -18.36 11.97 1.60
N ILE A 263 -18.35 10.64 1.77
CA ILE A 263 -18.06 9.98 3.04
C ILE A 263 -16.60 10.24 3.44
N ALA A 264 -15.66 10.04 2.51
CA ALA A 264 -14.24 10.27 2.77
C ALA A 264 -13.96 11.74 3.12
N ASP A 265 -14.53 12.69 2.37
CA ASP A 265 -14.40 14.13 2.64
C ASP A 265 -14.95 14.48 4.02
N TYR A 266 -16.14 13.96 4.39
CA TYR A 266 -16.73 14.20 5.71
C TYR A 266 -15.82 13.72 6.85
N TRP A 267 -15.30 12.49 6.78
CA TRP A 267 -14.43 11.94 7.83
C TRP A 267 -13.09 12.68 7.90
N LEU A 268 -12.45 12.89 6.74
CA LEU A 268 -11.14 13.52 6.68
C LEU A 268 -11.17 15.01 7.07
N ARG A 269 -12.24 15.75 6.70
CA ARG A 269 -12.40 17.16 7.13
C ARG A 269 -12.60 17.25 8.62
N LYS A 270 -13.47 16.43 9.19
CA LYS A 270 -13.71 16.40 10.64
C LYS A 270 -12.42 16.19 11.41
N GLU A 271 -11.62 15.21 10.99
CA GLU A 271 -10.33 14.92 11.60
C GLU A 271 -9.32 16.06 11.41
N LEU A 272 -9.26 16.63 10.22
CA LEU A 272 -8.38 17.76 9.92
C LEU A 272 -8.71 18.99 10.78
N GLU A 273 -10.00 19.29 10.99
CA GLU A 273 -10.46 20.39 11.82
C GLU A 273 -10.11 20.15 13.30
N GLU A 274 -10.30 18.94 13.79
CA GLU A 274 -9.93 18.55 15.15
C GLU A 274 -8.42 18.67 15.39
N ASN A 275 -7.61 18.16 14.47
CA ASN A 275 -6.15 18.29 14.52
C ASN A 275 -5.70 19.76 14.48
N ARG A 276 -6.35 20.61 13.67
CA ARG A 276 -6.08 22.05 13.64
C ARG A 276 -6.44 22.73 14.97
N ARG A 277 -7.55 22.30 15.57
CA ARG A 277 -7.98 22.81 16.89
C ARG A 277 -6.98 22.43 17.98
N LEU A 278 -6.56 21.18 18.04
CA LEU A 278 -5.57 20.69 19.01
C LEU A 278 -4.24 21.44 18.87
N ARG A 279 -3.71 21.58 17.66
CA ARG A 279 -2.47 22.36 17.40
C ARG A 279 -2.58 23.82 17.84
N ARG A 280 -3.75 24.45 17.68
CA ARG A 280 -3.97 25.82 18.17
C ARG A 280 -3.94 25.88 19.69
N LEU A 281 -4.54 24.91 20.38
CA LEU A 281 -4.53 24.82 21.84
C LEU A 281 -3.12 24.57 22.38
N GLU A 282 -2.37 23.64 21.80
CA GLU A 282 -0.97 23.37 22.15
C GLU A 282 -0.08 24.59 21.96
N LYS A 283 -0.27 25.32 20.86
CA LYS A 283 0.42 26.60 20.62
C LYS A 283 0.05 27.67 21.64
N ALA A 284 -1.23 27.78 22.03
CA ALA A 284 -1.69 28.71 23.02
C ALA A 284 -1.18 28.38 24.44
N GLN A 285 -0.95 27.09 24.74
CA GLN A 285 -0.40 26.63 26.02
C GLN A 285 1.14 26.66 26.07
N GLY A 286 1.80 27.17 25.03
CA GLY A 286 3.28 27.26 24.98
C GLY A 286 4.01 25.92 24.83
N VAL A 287 3.31 24.83 24.68
CA VAL A 287 3.89 23.48 24.55
C VAL A 287 4.68 23.32 23.24
N LEU A 288 4.30 24.03 22.18
CA LEU A 288 4.96 23.97 20.86
C LEU A 288 6.22 24.84 20.75
N ALA A 289 6.54 25.68 21.72
CA ALA A 289 7.69 26.58 21.64
C ALA A 289 9.05 25.83 21.67
N HIS A 290 9.08 24.60 22.18
CA HIS A 290 10.29 23.78 22.26
C HIS A 290 10.47 22.77 21.10
N GLN A 291 9.48 22.59 20.22
CA GLN A 291 9.57 21.62 19.12
C GLN A 291 9.87 22.24 17.75
N LEU A 292 9.94 23.55 17.66
CA LEU A 292 10.31 24.27 16.44
C LEU A 292 11.66 24.96 16.62
N ASP A 293 12.69 24.18 16.86
CA ASP A 293 14.03 24.64 16.54
C ASP A 293 14.16 24.60 14.99
N PRO A 294 14.38 25.76 14.32
CA PRO A 294 14.50 25.80 12.85
C PRO A 294 15.68 24.96 12.32
N THR A 295 16.53 24.45 13.21
CA THR A 295 17.66 23.60 12.88
C THR A 295 17.32 22.10 12.92
N ASP A 296 16.15 21.71 13.45
CA ASP A 296 15.70 20.32 13.47
C ASP A 296 14.99 19.97 12.14
N HIS A 297 15.78 19.80 11.11
CA HIS A 297 15.32 19.22 9.86
C HIS A 297 14.99 17.74 10.09
N HIS A 298 13.78 17.45 10.55
CA HIS A 298 13.23 16.11 10.49
C HIS A 298 13.14 15.71 9.01
N GLY A 299 14.07 14.87 8.60
CA GLY A 299 14.12 14.32 7.26
C GLY A 299 12.78 13.68 6.91
N GLY A 300 12.25 14.01 5.73
CA GLY A 300 11.00 13.46 5.23
C GLY A 300 11.04 11.93 5.20
N PHE A 301 9.92 11.33 5.53
CA PHE A 301 9.73 9.88 5.45
C PHE A 301 9.82 9.44 3.98
N SER A 302 10.92 8.80 3.63
CA SER A 302 11.02 7.97 2.44
C SER A 302 11.08 6.52 2.90
N SER A 303 10.06 5.72 2.56
CA SER A 303 9.98 4.26 2.78
C SER A 303 10.24 3.77 4.23
N GLY A 304 9.75 4.47 5.23
CA GLY A 304 9.75 3.98 6.62
C GLY A 304 11.12 3.92 7.31
N ARG A 305 12.14 4.61 6.78
CA ARG A 305 13.43 4.80 7.45
C ARG A 305 13.62 6.26 7.81
N ASN A 306 13.76 6.55 9.10
CA ASN A 306 14.31 7.81 9.58
C ASN A 306 15.76 7.93 9.10
N LEU A 307 16.01 8.81 8.14
CA LEU A 307 17.36 9.28 7.86
C LEU A 307 17.72 10.26 8.98
N GLN A 308 18.39 9.78 10.01
CA GLN A 308 19.07 10.63 10.97
C GLN A 308 20.20 11.37 10.21
N THR A 309 19.96 12.63 9.89
CA THR A 309 21.08 13.53 9.55
C THR A 309 21.83 13.79 10.82
N SER A 310 23.07 13.28 10.89
CA SER A 310 23.98 13.57 12.01
C SER A 310 24.17 15.08 12.14
N SER A 311 23.95 15.58 13.34
CA SER A 311 24.06 16.99 13.74
C SER A 311 25.49 17.53 13.81
N GLU A 312 26.37 17.20 12.86
CA GLU A 312 27.69 17.80 12.74
C GLU A 312 27.95 18.32 11.31
N PRO A 313 27.50 19.53 10.96
CA PRO A 313 27.79 20.12 9.63
C PRO A 313 29.28 20.48 9.48
N ALA A 314 30.01 20.69 10.55
CA ALA A 314 31.40 21.19 10.51
C ALA A 314 32.44 20.17 10.00
N LYS A 315 32.22 18.86 10.15
CA LYS A 315 33.21 17.84 9.70
C LYS A 315 33.05 17.45 8.21
N ARG A 316 31.98 17.83 7.55
CA ARG A 316 31.79 17.53 6.10
C ARG A 316 32.44 18.53 5.17
N GLN A 317 32.67 19.77 5.60
CA GLN A 317 33.32 20.78 4.77
C GLN A 317 34.83 20.53 4.61
N GLY A 318 35.51 19.94 5.61
CA GLY A 318 36.97 19.67 5.55
C GLY A 318 37.35 18.65 4.48
N ARG A 319 36.55 17.59 4.28
CA ARG A 319 36.91 16.51 3.36
C ARG A 319 36.73 16.83 1.88
N LEU A 320 35.83 17.74 1.53
CA LEU A 320 35.61 18.17 0.13
C LEU A 320 36.61 19.24 -0.29
N SER A 321 37.03 20.12 0.65
CA SER A 321 38.08 21.11 0.40
C SER A 321 39.46 20.46 0.23
N ASP A 322 39.78 19.40 0.98
CA ASP A 322 41.04 18.66 0.88
C ASP A 322 41.18 17.87 -0.43
N ILE A 323 40.04 17.39 -0.98
CA ILE A 323 40.02 16.67 -2.27
C ILE A 323 40.11 17.64 -3.44
N MET A 324 39.50 18.83 -3.35
CA MET A 324 39.57 19.85 -4.42
C MET A 324 40.79 20.75 -4.36
N GLY A 325 41.43 20.88 -3.18
CA GLY A 325 42.65 21.68 -3.02
C GLY A 325 43.90 21.08 -3.66
N ASN A 326 43.95 19.76 -3.83
CA ASN A 326 45.10 19.07 -4.44
C ASN A 326 45.03 18.87 -5.96
N ALA A 327 43.92 19.27 -6.61
CA ALA A 327 43.80 19.18 -8.05
C ALA A 327 44.24 20.45 -8.82
N GLY A 328 44.69 21.49 -8.11
CA GLY A 328 45.09 22.81 -8.65
C GLY A 328 46.56 23.11 -8.77
N GLY A 329 47.45 22.15 -8.49
CA GLY A 329 48.87 22.33 -8.61
C GLY A 329 49.44 21.78 -9.90
N MET A 330 49.14 22.40 -11.04
CA MET A 330 49.97 22.24 -12.25
C MET A 330 50.94 23.39 -12.32
N ASP A 331 52.20 23.03 -12.12
CA ASP A 331 53.39 23.86 -12.26
C ASP A 331 53.43 24.79 -13.48
N LYS A 332 53.64 26.06 -13.19
CA LYS A 332 54.24 26.98 -14.14
C LYS A 332 55.76 26.92 -13.92
N HIS A 333 56.45 26.14 -14.72
CA HIS A 333 57.85 26.41 -15.01
C HIS A 333 58.24 25.94 -16.41
N LYS A 334 58.62 26.99 -17.20
CA LYS A 334 59.39 27.05 -18.42
C LYS A 334 58.72 26.66 -19.73
#